data_f259a7d54c7df6c6f1eecb63079dbc7c
#
_entry.id   f259a7d54c7df6c6f1eecb63079dbc7c
#
_cell.length_a   1.000
_cell.length_b   1.000
_cell.length_c   1.000
_cell.angle_alpha   90.00
_cell.angle_beta   90.00
_cell.angle_gamma   90.00
#
_symmetry.space_group_name_H-M   'P 1'
#
loop_
_entity.id
_entity.type
_entity.pdbx_description
1 polymer ?
#
loop_
_entity_poly.entity_id
_entity_poly.type
_entity_poly.pdbx_seq_one_letter_code
_entity_poly.pdbx_strand_id
1 'polypeptide(L)'
;MSTMTAQTTQVYSVFIRATPEQIWEAITKPDWTARYFYGARIEVGPEWRKVYSPDGGDDWGSTSVQEFEPPRRLVHEWKSSYNPELAVEEPSRVSWEIEAQEDGTTLLTVVHDQLEGAPKTAESVSGNGWMYVLSGLKTLLETGEPLAG
;
A
#
# COMPACT_ATOMS: atom_id res chain seq x y z
N MET A 1 23.27 17.85 -16.50
CA MET A 1 21.84 17.85 -16.44
C MET A 1 21.33 16.65 -15.64
N SER A 2 20.41 16.91 -14.79
CA SER A 2 19.89 15.85 -13.96
C SER A 2 18.89 14.98 -14.73
N THR A 3 18.95 13.69 -14.49
CA THR A 3 17.93 12.78 -14.95
C THR A 3 16.74 12.85 -14.02
N MET A 4 15.57 12.60 -14.58
CA MET A 4 14.35 12.51 -13.79
C MET A 4 14.38 11.18 -13.04
N THR A 5 14.81 11.21 -11.79
CA THR A 5 14.77 10.04 -10.93
C THR A 5 13.60 10.14 -9.96
N ALA A 6 13.00 9.01 -9.65
CA ALA A 6 11.94 8.97 -8.68
C ALA A 6 12.49 9.32 -7.29
N GLN A 7 11.64 9.95 -6.49
CA GLN A 7 12.00 10.35 -5.13
C GLN A 7 12.26 9.12 -4.27
N THR A 8 13.23 9.23 -3.38
CA THR A 8 13.53 8.18 -2.41
C THR A 8 12.60 8.23 -1.20
N THR A 9 11.84 9.30 -1.06
CA THR A 9 10.74 9.42 -0.10
C THR A 9 9.53 9.96 -0.85
N GLN A 10 8.44 9.23 -0.82
CA GLN A 10 7.21 9.59 -1.53
C GLN A 10 6.07 9.62 -0.52
N VAL A 11 5.27 10.69 -0.57
CA VAL A 11 4.16 10.89 0.36
C VAL A 11 2.88 11.10 -0.43
N TYR A 12 1.85 10.36 -0.08
CA TYR A 12 0.53 10.46 -0.70
C TYR A 12 -0.52 10.55 0.38
N SER A 13 -1.51 11.42 0.19
CA SER A 13 -2.60 11.58 1.14
C SER A 13 -3.93 11.62 0.42
N VAL A 14 -4.96 11.11 1.07
CA VAL A 14 -6.31 11.13 0.53
C VAL A 14 -7.31 11.17 1.67
N PHE A 15 -8.39 11.93 1.49
CA PHE A 15 -9.53 11.92 2.41
C PHE A 15 -10.53 10.90 1.92
N ILE A 16 -10.97 10.02 2.81
CA ILE A 16 -11.90 8.94 2.48
C ILE A 16 -13.12 9.04 3.40
N ARG A 17 -14.29 8.90 2.80
CA ARG A 17 -15.54 8.84 3.58
C ARG A 17 -15.71 7.42 4.11
N ALA A 18 -14.95 7.09 5.13
CA ALA A 18 -14.97 5.81 5.80
C ALA A 18 -14.36 5.99 7.19
N THR A 19 -14.61 5.05 8.08
CA THR A 19 -14.02 5.08 9.41
C THR A 19 -12.58 4.56 9.37
N PRO A 20 -11.76 4.93 10.36
CA PRO A 20 -10.41 4.34 10.48
C PRO A 20 -10.44 2.81 10.49
N GLU A 21 -11.43 2.21 11.16
CA GLU A 21 -11.58 0.76 11.24
C GLU A 21 -11.84 0.14 9.88
N GLN A 22 -12.67 0.79 9.06
CA GLN A 22 -12.95 0.32 7.70
C GLN A 22 -11.71 0.38 6.82
N ILE A 23 -10.94 1.45 6.95
CA ILE A 23 -9.69 1.58 6.20
C ILE A 23 -8.69 0.52 6.66
N TRP A 24 -8.56 0.32 7.97
CA TRP A 24 -7.66 -0.70 8.52
C TRP A 24 -7.98 -2.09 7.97
N GLU A 25 -9.26 -2.44 7.98
CA GLU A 25 -9.69 -3.74 7.44
C GLU A 25 -9.35 -3.85 5.96
N ALA A 26 -9.58 -2.78 5.20
CA ALA A 26 -9.34 -2.78 3.75
C ALA A 26 -7.84 -2.91 3.39
N ILE A 27 -6.93 -2.45 4.24
CA ILE A 27 -5.50 -2.55 3.95
C ILE A 27 -4.84 -3.81 4.52
N THR A 28 -5.55 -4.55 5.38
CA THR A 28 -4.97 -5.71 6.06
C THR A 28 -5.58 -7.05 5.68
N LYS A 29 -6.69 -7.06 4.96
CA LYS A 29 -7.42 -8.29 4.62
C LYS A 29 -7.39 -8.56 3.12
N PRO A 30 -7.07 -9.82 2.71
CA PRO A 30 -6.90 -10.15 1.28
C PRO A 30 -8.18 -9.98 0.46
N ASP A 31 -9.35 -10.22 1.04
CA ASP A 31 -10.61 -10.04 0.31
C ASP A 31 -10.84 -8.59 -0.09
N TRP A 32 -10.32 -7.65 0.69
CA TRP A 32 -10.39 -6.24 0.36
C TRP A 32 -9.31 -5.83 -0.63
N THR A 33 -8.05 -6.18 -0.36
CA THR A 33 -6.93 -5.75 -1.21
C THR A 33 -7.04 -6.26 -2.63
N ALA A 34 -7.60 -7.46 -2.82
CA ALA A 34 -7.79 -8.02 -4.15
C ALA A 34 -8.67 -7.14 -5.05
N ARG A 35 -9.46 -6.25 -4.47
CA ARG A 35 -10.39 -5.41 -5.21
C ARG A 35 -9.81 -4.05 -5.63
N TYR A 36 -8.67 -3.64 -5.06
CA TYR A 36 -8.10 -2.33 -5.40
C TYR A 36 -6.58 -2.34 -5.55
N PHE A 37 -5.89 -3.36 -5.08
CA PHE A 37 -4.43 -3.38 -5.06
C PHE A 37 -3.91 -4.29 -6.19
N TYR A 38 -4.29 -3.96 -7.43
CA TYR A 38 -3.91 -4.72 -8.62
C TYR A 38 -4.25 -6.21 -8.52
N GLY A 39 -5.31 -6.53 -7.81
CA GLY A 39 -5.73 -7.91 -7.62
C GLY A 39 -4.94 -8.69 -6.59
N ALA A 40 -3.88 -8.12 -6.04
CA ALA A 40 -3.04 -8.82 -5.07
C ALA A 40 -3.81 -9.11 -3.79
N ARG A 41 -3.67 -10.33 -3.28
CA ARG A 41 -4.26 -10.72 -2.01
C ARG A 41 -3.24 -10.51 -0.92
N ILE A 42 -3.50 -9.53 -0.06
CA ILE A 42 -2.55 -9.10 0.97
C ILE A 42 -3.14 -9.34 2.35
N GLU A 43 -2.41 -10.08 3.17
CA GLU A 43 -2.79 -10.30 4.55
C GLU A 43 -1.72 -9.73 5.46
N VAL A 44 -2.13 -8.94 6.46
CA VAL A 44 -1.20 -8.27 7.38
C VAL A 44 -1.51 -8.69 8.80
N GLY A 45 -0.48 -9.14 9.50
CA GLY A 45 -0.53 -9.43 10.93
C GLY A 45 0.46 -8.55 11.69
N PRO A 46 0.56 -8.73 13.02
CA PRO A 46 1.45 -7.89 13.83
C PRO A 46 2.93 -8.04 13.50
N GLU A 47 3.32 -9.13 12.87
CA GLU A 47 4.74 -9.41 12.62
C GLU A 47 5.08 -9.54 11.14
N TRP A 48 4.08 -9.77 10.27
CA TRP A 48 4.34 -10.03 8.86
C TRP A 48 3.24 -9.50 7.97
N ARG A 49 3.61 -9.25 6.71
CA ARG A 49 2.71 -8.90 5.62
C ARG A 49 2.99 -9.87 4.49
N LYS A 50 1.99 -10.63 4.08
CA LYS A 50 2.09 -11.64 3.02
C LYS A 50 1.29 -11.21 1.81
N VAL A 51 1.88 -11.41 0.63
CA VAL A 51 1.26 -11.03 -0.65
C VAL A 51 1.15 -12.27 -1.53
N TYR A 52 -0.04 -12.48 -2.08
CA TYR A 52 -0.31 -13.59 -2.98
C TYR A 52 -0.87 -13.07 -4.30
N SER A 53 -0.72 -13.87 -5.36
CA SER A 53 -1.29 -13.55 -6.65
C SER A 53 -2.82 -13.47 -6.58
N PRO A 54 -3.47 -12.88 -7.61
CA PRO A 54 -4.94 -12.73 -7.60
C PRO A 54 -5.70 -14.03 -7.43
N ASP A 55 -5.17 -15.14 -7.96
CA ASP A 55 -5.82 -16.45 -7.80
C ASP A 55 -5.42 -17.14 -6.48
N GLY A 56 -4.50 -16.54 -5.73
CA GLY A 56 -4.00 -17.11 -4.48
C GLY A 56 -3.00 -18.25 -4.66
N GLY A 57 -2.66 -18.58 -5.90
CA GLY A 57 -1.79 -19.73 -6.19
C GLY A 57 -0.31 -19.46 -6.04
N ASP A 58 0.11 -18.21 -6.26
CA ASP A 58 1.52 -17.84 -6.16
C ASP A 58 1.78 -17.01 -4.93
N ASP A 59 2.86 -17.35 -4.23
CA ASP A 59 3.34 -16.59 -3.09
C ASP A 59 4.29 -15.51 -3.62
N TRP A 60 3.86 -14.25 -3.53
CA TRP A 60 4.67 -13.11 -3.97
C TRP A 60 5.55 -12.56 -2.85
N GLY A 61 5.67 -13.29 -1.74
CA GLY A 61 6.60 -12.96 -0.69
C GLY A 61 5.94 -12.41 0.55
N SER A 62 6.78 -12.27 1.57
CA SER A 62 6.37 -11.68 2.84
C SER A 62 7.43 -10.71 3.31
N THR A 63 7.00 -9.69 4.04
CA THR A 63 7.89 -8.70 4.62
C THR A 63 7.56 -8.55 6.10
N SER A 64 8.50 -7.98 6.85
CA SER A 64 8.29 -7.77 8.28
C SER A 64 7.42 -6.55 8.53
N VAL A 65 6.63 -6.61 9.59
CA VAL A 65 5.85 -5.49 10.10
C VAL A 65 6.59 -4.90 11.28
N GLN A 66 6.86 -3.61 11.23
CA GLN A 66 7.66 -2.90 12.23
C GLN A 66 6.79 -2.21 13.27
N GLU A 67 5.62 -1.71 12.86
CA GLU A 67 4.64 -1.13 13.78
C GLU A 67 3.25 -1.59 13.37
N PHE A 68 2.46 -1.97 14.35
CA PHE A 68 1.10 -2.49 14.13
C PHE A 68 0.20 -1.93 15.22
N GLU A 69 -0.46 -0.82 14.92
CA GLU A 69 -1.32 -0.11 15.87
C GLU A 69 -2.70 0.13 15.26
N PRO A 70 -3.57 -0.89 15.26
CA PRO A 70 -4.93 -0.74 14.71
C PRO A 70 -5.73 0.32 15.47
N PRO A 71 -6.51 1.14 14.81
CA PRO A 71 -6.59 1.35 13.36
C PRO A 71 -5.81 2.58 12.90
N ARG A 72 -4.73 2.95 13.56
CA ARG A 72 -4.04 4.23 13.38
C ARG A 72 -2.79 4.16 12.53
N ARG A 73 -1.97 3.12 12.72
CA ARG A 73 -0.64 3.13 12.11
C ARG A 73 -0.16 1.73 11.80
N LEU A 74 0.37 1.58 10.58
CA LEU A 74 0.98 0.34 10.12
C LEU A 74 2.28 0.72 9.42
N VAL A 75 3.38 0.09 9.82
CA VAL A 75 4.68 0.28 9.15
C VAL A 75 5.24 -1.09 8.82
N HIS A 76 5.63 -1.28 7.55
CA HIS A 76 6.17 -2.55 7.10
C HIS A 76 7.23 -2.35 6.05
N GLU A 77 8.07 -3.37 5.88
CA GLU A 77 8.99 -3.42 4.75
C GLU A 77 8.22 -3.64 3.45
N TRP A 78 8.80 -3.17 2.37
CA TRP A 78 8.23 -3.35 1.03
C TRP A 78 9.23 -4.05 0.14
N LYS A 79 8.75 -5.04 -0.61
CA LYS A 79 9.54 -5.74 -1.61
C LYS A 79 8.63 -6.12 -2.76
N SER A 80 9.02 -5.74 -3.98
CA SER A 80 8.20 -6.00 -5.18
C SER A 80 8.57 -7.35 -5.77
N SER A 81 8.21 -8.42 -5.09
CA SER A 81 8.62 -9.77 -5.45
C SER A 81 7.91 -10.34 -6.68
N TYR A 82 6.88 -9.65 -7.17
CA TYR A 82 6.16 -10.06 -8.38
C TYR A 82 6.97 -9.81 -9.66
N ASN A 83 8.02 -9.03 -9.58
CA ASN A 83 8.86 -8.69 -10.73
C ASN A 83 10.32 -9.01 -10.39
N PRO A 84 10.99 -9.90 -11.15
CA PRO A 84 12.36 -10.30 -10.82
C PRO A 84 13.37 -9.15 -10.78
N GLU A 85 13.19 -8.12 -11.62
CA GLU A 85 14.10 -6.98 -11.63
C GLU A 85 13.96 -6.12 -10.37
N LEU A 86 12.75 -6.05 -9.81
CA LEU A 86 12.48 -5.30 -8.59
C LEU A 86 12.81 -6.12 -7.35
N ALA A 87 12.62 -7.42 -7.44
CA ALA A 87 12.81 -8.33 -6.31
C ALA A 87 14.27 -8.40 -5.83
N VAL A 88 15.23 -8.09 -6.70
CA VAL A 88 16.66 -8.10 -6.34
C VAL A 88 17.10 -6.81 -5.67
N GLU A 89 16.27 -5.77 -5.67
CA GLU A 89 16.60 -4.52 -5.00
C GLU A 89 16.43 -4.64 -3.49
N GLU A 90 17.04 -3.73 -2.75
CA GLU A 90 16.92 -3.72 -1.30
C GLU A 90 15.48 -3.41 -0.88
N PRO A 91 15.01 -3.95 0.25
CA PRO A 91 13.68 -3.61 0.74
C PRO A 91 13.58 -2.14 1.11
N SER A 92 12.40 -1.57 0.91
CA SER A 92 12.08 -0.21 1.31
C SER A 92 11.04 -0.26 2.42
N ARG A 93 10.50 0.89 2.80
CA ARG A 93 9.57 0.96 3.93
C ARG A 93 8.30 1.70 3.52
N VAL A 94 7.16 1.18 3.96
CA VAL A 94 5.86 1.82 3.77
C VAL A 94 5.21 2.06 5.12
N SER A 95 4.75 3.29 5.34
CA SER A 95 4.02 3.67 6.56
C SER A 95 2.62 4.11 6.16
N TRP A 96 1.62 3.60 6.87
CA TRP A 96 0.22 3.96 6.70
C TRP A 96 -0.22 4.68 7.96
N GLU A 97 -0.73 5.91 7.82
CA GLU A 97 -1.22 6.69 8.94
C GLU A 97 -2.68 7.02 8.69
N ILE A 98 -3.52 6.69 9.64
CA ILE A 98 -4.98 6.79 9.53
C ILE A 98 -5.48 7.70 10.64
N GLU A 99 -6.10 8.83 10.25
CA GLU A 99 -6.50 9.85 11.21
C GLU A 99 -7.93 10.32 10.95
N ALA A 100 -8.81 10.08 11.93
CA ALA A 100 -10.19 10.53 11.84
C ALA A 100 -10.26 12.06 11.88
N GLN A 101 -11.11 12.63 11.02
CA GLN A 101 -11.30 14.08 10.93
C GLN A 101 -12.63 14.47 11.59
N GLU A 102 -12.76 15.74 11.95
CA GLU A 102 -13.97 16.23 12.59
C GLU A 102 -15.20 16.19 11.68
N ASP A 103 -14.99 16.25 10.36
CA ASP A 103 -16.09 16.27 9.39
C ASP A 103 -16.60 14.87 9.04
N GLY A 104 -16.11 13.83 9.70
CA GLY A 104 -16.54 12.46 9.45
C GLY A 104 -15.75 11.73 8.39
N THR A 105 -14.81 12.40 7.72
CA THR A 105 -13.87 11.72 6.84
C THR A 105 -12.68 11.21 7.62
N THR A 106 -11.85 10.41 6.97
CA THR A 106 -10.58 9.94 7.54
C THR A 106 -9.46 10.30 6.58
N LEU A 107 -8.40 10.86 7.11
CA LEU A 107 -7.20 11.16 6.32
C LEU A 107 -6.30 9.94 6.35
N LEU A 108 -6.02 9.40 5.17
CA LEU A 108 -5.07 8.32 5.00
C LEU A 108 -3.81 8.89 4.35
N THR A 109 -2.68 8.70 5.01
CA THR A 109 -1.38 9.12 4.49
C THR A 109 -0.50 7.89 4.33
N VAL A 110 0.11 7.74 3.15
CA VAL A 110 1.07 6.69 2.86
C VAL A 110 2.42 7.34 2.63
N VAL A 111 3.43 6.89 3.36
CA VAL A 111 4.81 7.32 3.16
C VAL A 111 5.61 6.11 2.72
N HIS A 112 6.21 6.19 1.54
CA HIS A 112 7.08 5.14 1.03
C HIS A 112 8.49 5.72 0.99
N ASP A 113 9.36 5.24 1.86
CA ASP A 113 10.71 5.78 1.98
C ASP A 113 11.75 4.65 2.01
N GLN A 114 13.00 5.01 2.26
CA GLN A 114 14.12 4.07 2.20
C GLN A 114 14.24 3.42 0.83
N LEU A 115 14.02 4.23 -0.21
CA LEU A 115 14.07 3.76 -1.60
C LEU A 115 15.44 3.96 -2.24
N GLU A 116 16.44 4.39 -1.47
CA GLU A 116 17.79 4.64 -1.98
C GLU A 116 18.42 3.40 -2.62
N GLY A 117 18.17 2.24 -2.04
CA GLY A 117 18.66 0.97 -2.57
C GLY A 117 17.70 0.29 -3.53
N ALA A 118 16.62 0.97 -3.92
CA ALA A 118 15.57 0.39 -4.75
C ALA A 118 15.08 1.38 -5.80
N PRO A 119 15.95 1.85 -6.71
CA PRO A 119 15.57 2.89 -7.68
C PRO A 119 14.51 2.45 -8.68
N LYS A 120 14.48 1.21 -9.09
CA LYS A 120 13.45 0.72 -10.00
C LYS A 120 12.11 0.60 -9.29
N THR A 121 12.13 0.19 -8.03
CA THR A 121 10.94 0.17 -7.19
C THR A 121 10.38 1.57 -7.02
N ALA A 122 11.26 2.55 -6.71
CA ALA A 122 10.86 3.94 -6.56
C ALA A 122 10.15 4.46 -7.81
N GLU A 123 10.68 4.15 -8.97
CA GLU A 123 10.09 4.54 -10.25
C GLU A 123 8.74 3.86 -10.46
N SER A 124 8.67 2.57 -10.17
CA SER A 124 7.44 1.78 -10.36
C SER A 124 6.28 2.29 -9.51
N VAL A 125 6.54 2.63 -8.24
CA VAL A 125 5.47 3.05 -7.33
C VAL A 125 5.09 4.53 -7.47
N SER A 126 5.97 5.36 -8.03
CA SER A 126 5.74 6.81 -8.13
C SER A 126 4.81 7.20 -9.27
N GLY A 127 4.79 6.46 -10.36
CA GLY A 127 3.97 6.79 -11.51
C GLY A 127 2.49 6.70 -11.18
N ASN A 128 1.86 5.63 -11.65
CA ASN A 128 0.45 5.38 -11.33
C ASN A 128 0.28 4.47 -10.12
N GLY A 129 1.38 3.97 -9.55
CA GLY A 129 1.33 2.95 -8.52
C GLY A 129 0.47 3.32 -7.31
N TRP A 130 0.99 4.20 -6.47
CA TRP A 130 0.26 4.59 -5.25
C TRP A 130 -1.01 5.37 -5.55
N MET A 131 -0.99 6.24 -6.56
CA MET A 131 -2.19 7.01 -6.89
C MET A 131 -3.34 6.11 -7.32
N TYR A 132 -3.05 5.08 -8.10
CA TYR A 132 -4.09 4.14 -8.55
C TYR A 132 -4.63 3.33 -7.37
N VAL A 133 -3.74 2.85 -6.50
CA VAL A 133 -4.11 2.08 -5.31
C VAL A 133 -5.00 2.90 -4.38
N LEU A 134 -4.62 4.13 -4.10
CA LEU A 134 -5.37 4.97 -3.17
C LEU A 134 -6.70 5.43 -3.78
N SER A 135 -6.73 5.71 -5.07
CA SER A 135 -7.99 6.03 -5.75
C SER A 135 -8.94 4.84 -5.73
N GLY A 136 -8.42 3.65 -5.95
CA GLY A 136 -9.21 2.42 -5.89
C GLY A 136 -9.76 2.15 -4.50
N LEU A 137 -8.92 2.33 -3.49
CA LEU A 137 -9.34 2.14 -2.09
C LEU A 137 -10.45 3.12 -1.73
N LYS A 138 -10.26 4.40 -2.06
CA LYS A 138 -11.26 5.43 -1.78
C LYS A 138 -12.59 5.11 -2.47
N THR A 139 -12.55 4.80 -3.75
CA THR A 139 -13.76 4.48 -4.50
C THR A 139 -14.48 3.27 -3.93
N LEU A 140 -13.73 2.21 -3.62
CA LEU A 140 -14.30 0.99 -3.07
C LEU A 140 -15.00 1.24 -1.73
N LEU A 141 -14.35 1.97 -0.83
CA LEU A 141 -14.92 2.23 0.49
C LEU A 141 -16.10 3.19 0.45
N GLU A 142 -16.08 4.15 -0.47
CA GLU A 142 -17.16 5.15 -0.54
C GLU A 142 -18.37 4.67 -1.35
N THR A 143 -18.18 3.78 -2.32
CA THR A 143 -19.26 3.37 -3.21
C THR A 143 -19.60 1.88 -3.11
N GLY A 144 -18.72 1.07 -2.54
CA GLY A 144 -18.88 -0.39 -2.53
C GLY A 144 -18.47 -1.06 -3.83
N GLU A 145 -17.98 -0.29 -4.80
CA GLU A 145 -17.62 -0.81 -6.11
C GLU A 145 -16.16 -0.50 -6.45
N PRO A 146 -15.47 -1.39 -7.19
CA PRO A 146 -14.08 -1.12 -7.56
C PRO A 146 -13.98 0.03 -8.55
N LEU A 147 -12.81 0.70 -8.56
CA LEU A 147 -12.52 1.79 -9.46
C LEU A 147 -12.56 1.33 -10.92
N ALA A 148 -12.00 0.16 -11.18
CA ALA A 148 -11.98 -0.46 -12.50
C ALA A 148 -12.63 -1.83 -12.40
N GLY A 149 -13.61 -2.04 -13.26
CA GLY A 149 -14.42 -3.27 -13.24
C GLY A 149 -13.76 -4.51 -13.74
#